data_83ad52cab62f95e8e49ffba0f4f77ed4
#
_entry.id   83ad52cab62f95e8e49ffba0f4f77ed4
#
_cell.length_a   1.000
_cell.length_b   1.000
_cell.length_c   1.000
_cell.angle_alpha   90.00
_cell.angle_beta   90.00
_cell.angle_gamma   90.00
#
_symmetry.space_group_name_H-M   'P 1'
#
loop_
_entity.id
_entity.type
_entity.pdbx_description
1 polymer ?
#
loop_
_entity_poly.entity_id
_entity_poly.type
_entity_poly.pdbx_seq_one_letter_code
_entity_poly.pdbx_strand_id
1 'polypeptide(L)'
;MSDLLPSNDSDAGNSSLDTSVIPLGERALRGLLGHVVAVGDEAETTYLEVKSPLDMNSKAAAAKIAKFLLGAANRRPREAAQYFHGYAVLVIGVQRDSATGVLRGTEAHELEDRLRPYLGPQFPAFEFGRIGIDSDREVLFVIAQPPQDGQAIFPCHKSYQSDDRRDSLEDGAIYVRGTSNTRPARSGEVLALVERVRRGGRPPIDLEVQVIGPICRVDRVDEVLESLRCYEEEQFSMQSTPAEDTSRSALLVLPSSIFGNQKPLSMEDRETALAAWRSKKAEHIAKGREHLLGVGVPGAGVQVVSRDRFVSKPHLALTFHNCEVLDCLDPEDADIEKVMEPVLGPHVPFLANFDHSAIRPVLRNYPVTWSNHGSDAQVVLTPEAFRPNVVWASDQDDYVLIARDLQASAVEVSWELTEDGSDTVTRGEVRVPTGRCTDAADVIKSVLVDVDEDLS
;
A
#
# COMPACT_ATOMS: atom_id res chain seq x y z
N MET A 1 -83.99 16.60 5.02
CA MET A 1 -82.83 15.96 4.22
C MET A 1 -81.63 16.62 4.78
N SER A 2 -80.97 15.94 5.67
CA SER A 2 -79.88 16.48 6.51
C SER A 2 -78.56 16.11 5.90
N ASP A 3 -77.77 17.11 5.68
CA ASP A 3 -76.39 16.97 5.20
C ASP A 3 -75.51 16.56 6.38
N LEU A 4 -74.87 15.41 6.22
CA LEU A 4 -73.81 14.93 7.08
C LEU A 4 -72.46 15.51 6.61
N LEU A 5 -71.95 16.47 7.40
CA LEU A 5 -70.52 16.86 7.30
C LEU A 5 -69.66 15.84 8.03
N PRO A 6 -68.53 15.42 7.50
CA PRO A 6 -67.57 14.57 8.21
C PRO A 6 -66.86 15.39 9.29
N SER A 7 -66.86 14.88 10.49
CA SER A 7 -66.13 15.36 11.65
C SER A 7 -64.66 15.35 11.41
N ASN A 8 -64.06 16.50 11.59
CA ASN A 8 -62.60 16.71 11.56
C ASN A 8 -62.03 16.19 12.89
N ASP A 9 -61.57 14.95 12.91
CA ASP A 9 -60.78 14.44 14.04
C ASP A 9 -59.41 15.14 14.01
N SER A 10 -59.26 16.11 14.87
CA SER A 10 -58.00 16.76 15.21
C SER A 10 -57.17 15.82 16.08
N ASP A 11 -56.45 14.91 15.41
CA ASP A 11 -55.39 14.15 16.05
C ASP A 11 -54.15 15.04 16.14
N ALA A 12 -54.11 15.93 17.13
CA ALA A 12 -52.94 16.68 17.55
C ALA A 12 -52.01 15.72 18.32
N GLY A 13 -51.62 14.63 17.67
CA GLY A 13 -50.59 13.72 18.14
C GLY A 13 -49.24 14.39 18.03
N ASN A 14 -48.53 14.43 19.14
CA ASN A 14 -47.12 14.79 19.31
C ASN A 14 -46.26 14.02 18.30
N SER A 15 -46.18 14.53 17.05
CA SER A 15 -45.42 13.86 16.00
C SER A 15 -43.92 14.11 16.23
N SER A 16 -43.28 13.17 16.93
CA SER A 16 -41.82 13.16 17.01
C SER A 16 -41.24 13.16 15.60
N LEU A 17 -40.30 14.04 15.36
CA LEU A 17 -39.59 14.10 14.07
C LEU A 17 -38.94 12.76 13.75
N ASP A 18 -39.27 12.18 12.61
CA ASP A 18 -38.62 10.95 12.14
C ASP A 18 -37.24 11.28 11.60
N THR A 19 -36.22 11.06 12.41
CA THR A 19 -34.81 11.31 12.07
C THR A 19 -34.16 10.14 11.33
N SER A 20 -34.87 9.05 11.06
CA SER A 20 -34.40 7.93 10.24
C SER A 20 -34.54 8.21 8.73
N VAL A 21 -35.31 9.23 8.36
CA VAL A 21 -35.52 9.63 6.95
C VAL A 21 -34.47 10.65 6.54
N ILE A 22 -33.86 10.46 5.36
CA ILE A 22 -32.96 11.44 4.76
C ILE A 22 -33.74 12.71 4.43
N PRO A 23 -33.32 13.92 4.87
CA PRO A 23 -34.06 15.16 4.71
C PRO A 23 -33.94 15.74 3.28
N LEU A 24 -34.21 14.92 2.29
CA LEU A 24 -34.16 15.27 0.85
C LEU A 24 -35.53 15.04 0.22
N GLY A 25 -35.87 15.92 -0.72
CA GLY A 25 -37.14 15.87 -1.43
C GLY A 25 -38.31 16.55 -0.69
N GLU A 26 -39.29 16.98 -1.45
CA GLU A 26 -40.39 17.85 -0.94
C GLU A 26 -41.17 17.24 0.22
N ARG A 27 -41.44 15.95 0.19
CA ARG A 27 -42.22 15.27 1.25
C ARG A 27 -41.48 15.30 2.62
N ALA A 28 -40.15 15.00 2.61
CA ALA A 28 -39.35 15.02 3.82
C ALA A 28 -39.23 16.44 4.38
N LEU A 29 -39.02 17.43 3.50
CA LEU A 29 -38.92 18.83 3.89
C LEU A 29 -40.27 19.40 4.43
N ARG A 30 -41.42 18.97 3.89
CA ARG A 30 -42.75 19.33 4.43
C ARG A 30 -42.96 18.74 5.83
N GLY A 31 -42.56 17.50 6.08
CA GLY A 31 -42.62 16.90 7.42
C GLY A 31 -41.75 17.64 8.42
N LEU A 32 -40.51 18.00 8.00
CA LEU A 32 -39.61 18.80 8.83
C LEU A 32 -40.15 20.20 9.11
N LEU A 33 -40.73 20.87 8.10
CA LEU A 33 -41.37 22.16 8.27
C LEU A 33 -42.53 22.11 9.31
N GLY A 34 -43.39 21.11 9.19
CA GLY A 34 -44.49 20.91 10.16
C GLY A 34 -43.99 20.76 11.59
N HIS A 35 -42.93 19.98 11.78
CA HIS A 35 -42.31 19.81 13.10
C HIS A 35 -41.72 21.13 13.63
N VAL A 36 -40.92 21.85 12.80
CA VAL A 36 -40.30 23.12 13.22
C VAL A 36 -41.35 24.19 13.54
N VAL A 37 -42.45 24.27 12.79
CA VAL A 37 -43.54 25.21 13.08
C VAL A 37 -44.19 24.88 14.42
N ALA A 38 -44.40 23.60 14.71
CA ALA A 38 -45.03 23.19 15.96
C ALA A 38 -44.14 23.41 17.20
N VAL A 39 -42.84 23.21 17.08
CA VAL A 39 -41.92 23.21 18.21
C VAL A 39 -41.12 24.53 18.31
N GLY A 40 -40.85 25.21 17.19
CA GLY A 40 -40.05 26.44 17.14
C GLY A 40 -38.56 26.20 17.40
N ASP A 41 -37.94 27.14 18.12
CA ASP A 41 -36.51 27.10 18.45
C ASP A 41 -36.10 25.90 19.31
N GLU A 42 -37.05 25.28 20.01
CA GLU A 42 -36.82 24.05 20.78
C GLU A 42 -36.48 22.83 19.89
N ALA A 43 -36.78 22.92 18.58
CA ALA A 43 -36.37 21.91 17.59
C ALA A 43 -34.87 21.92 17.28
N GLU A 44 -34.13 22.96 17.70
CA GLU A 44 -32.68 23.06 17.42
C GLU A 44 -31.90 21.92 18.10
N THR A 45 -31.07 21.28 17.29
CA THR A 45 -30.25 20.12 17.69
C THR A 45 -28.89 20.15 16.96
N THR A 46 -28.08 19.11 17.14
CA THR A 46 -26.81 18.96 16.41
C THR A 46 -26.98 18.82 14.90
N TYR A 47 -28.16 18.44 14.43
CA TYR A 47 -28.54 18.20 13.04
C TYR A 47 -29.57 19.16 12.46
N LEU A 48 -30.20 19.98 13.29
CA LEU A 48 -31.23 20.92 12.87
C LEU A 48 -30.98 22.30 13.49
N GLU A 49 -31.04 23.33 12.66
CA GLU A 49 -31.00 24.74 13.08
C GLU A 49 -32.19 25.50 12.47
N VAL A 50 -32.79 26.39 13.22
CA VAL A 50 -33.94 27.19 12.80
C VAL A 50 -33.57 28.67 12.85
N LYS A 51 -33.92 29.41 11.81
CA LYS A 51 -33.75 30.86 11.78
C LYS A 51 -35.02 31.55 11.31
N SER A 52 -35.35 32.64 12.00
CA SER A 52 -36.36 33.61 11.56
C SER A 52 -36.04 34.09 10.13
N PRO A 53 -36.99 34.75 9.47
CA PRO A 53 -36.75 35.33 8.13
C PRO A 53 -35.51 36.18 8.09
N LEU A 54 -34.66 35.93 7.08
CA LEU A 54 -33.42 36.65 6.80
C LEU A 54 -33.54 37.39 5.46
N ASP A 55 -32.88 38.54 5.35
CA ASP A 55 -32.61 39.13 4.04
C ASP A 55 -31.51 38.36 3.34
N MET A 56 -31.90 37.48 2.42
CA MET A 56 -31.00 36.55 1.71
C MET A 56 -29.94 37.30 0.86
N ASN A 57 -30.12 38.59 0.59
CA ASN A 57 -29.13 39.41 -0.13
C ASN A 57 -28.08 40.03 0.80
N SER A 58 -28.25 39.95 2.09
CA SER A 58 -27.36 40.53 3.08
C SER A 58 -26.11 39.66 3.34
N LYS A 59 -24.97 40.31 3.66
CA LYS A 59 -23.77 39.65 4.12
C LYS A 59 -23.98 38.88 5.44
N ALA A 60 -24.92 39.36 6.26
CA ALA A 60 -25.31 38.74 7.54
C ALA A 60 -25.93 37.36 7.31
N ALA A 61 -26.87 37.23 6.36
CA ALA A 61 -27.46 35.95 6.00
C ALA A 61 -26.43 34.97 5.48
N ALA A 62 -25.54 35.40 4.54
CA ALA A 62 -24.47 34.57 4.04
C ALA A 62 -23.52 34.10 5.15
N ALA A 63 -23.15 34.97 6.09
CA ALA A 63 -22.29 34.60 7.23
C ALA A 63 -22.96 33.56 8.15
N LYS A 64 -24.26 33.71 8.46
CA LYS A 64 -25.02 32.76 9.28
C LYS A 64 -25.11 31.38 8.61
N ILE A 65 -25.43 31.34 7.32
CA ILE A 65 -25.48 30.09 6.55
C ILE A 65 -24.10 29.44 6.49
N ALA A 66 -23.05 30.21 6.18
CA ALA A 66 -21.67 29.69 6.15
C ALA A 66 -21.25 29.13 7.50
N LYS A 67 -21.60 29.81 8.60
CA LYS A 67 -21.31 29.34 9.95
C LYS A 67 -21.96 28.00 10.25
N PHE A 68 -23.23 27.84 9.90
CA PHE A 68 -23.94 26.57 10.01
C PHE A 68 -23.25 25.47 9.18
N LEU A 69 -22.96 25.73 7.90
CA LEU A 69 -22.33 24.75 7.00
C LEU A 69 -20.96 24.30 7.51
N LEU A 70 -20.12 25.24 7.95
CA LEU A 70 -18.83 24.95 8.56
C LEU A 70 -18.98 24.06 9.82
N GLY A 71 -19.94 24.42 10.68
CA GLY A 71 -20.23 23.63 11.87
C GLY A 71 -20.74 22.23 11.56
N ALA A 72 -21.57 22.09 10.54
CA ALA A 72 -22.12 20.81 10.09
C ALA A 72 -21.06 19.90 9.48
N ALA A 73 -20.17 20.45 8.63
CA ALA A 73 -19.10 19.70 7.98
C ALA A 73 -18.00 19.23 8.96
N ASN A 74 -17.80 19.96 10.06
CA ASN A 74 -16.85 19.61 11.11
C ASN A 74 -17.44 18.75 12.24
N ARG A 75 -18.59 18.12 12.07
CA ARG A 75 -19.14 17.15 13.03
C ARG A 75 -18.35 15.82 12.97
N ARG A 76 -18.49 15.02 14.02
CA ARG A 76 -17.95 13.65 14.04
C ARG A 76 -18.85 12.71 13.25
N PRO A 77 -18.33 11.91 12.29
CA PRO A 77 -19.17 11.05 11.44
C PRO A 77 -20.10 10.11 12.21
N ARG A 78 -19.58 9.44 13.25
CA ARG A 78 -20.34 8.49 14.06
C ARG A 78 -21.49 9.15 14.85
N GLU A 79 -21.27 10.35 15.39
CA GLU A 79 -22.29 11.10 16.11
C GLU A 79 -23.31 11.68 15.13
N ALA A 80 -22.87 12.18 13.99
CA ALA A 80 -23.74 12.71 12.94
C ALA A 80 -24.68 11.64 12.37
N ALA A 81 -24.16 10.43 12.12
CA ALA A 81 -24.91 9.33 11.52
C ALA A 81 -26.12 8.85 12.35
N GLN A 82 -26.21 9.22 13.63
CA GLN A 82 -27.33 8.85 14.50
C GLN A 82 -28.66 9.49 14.07
N TYR A 83 -28.61 10.60 13.35
CA TYR A 83 -29.76 11.37 12.93
C TYR A 83 -29.65 11.75 11.46
N PHE A 84 -30.75 11.67 10.71
CA PHE A 84 -30.83 12.01 9.30
C PHE A 84 -29.70 11.39 8.45
N HIS A 85 -29.21 10.19 8.80
CA HIS A 85 -28.07 9.56 8.15
C HIS A 85 -26.83 10.47 8.05
N GLY A 86 -26.66 11.38 9.02
CA GLY A 86 -25.52 12.31 9.06
C GLY A 86 -25.76 13.68 8.42
N TYR A 87 -26.85 13.87 7.71
CA TYR A 87 -27.20 15.19 7.17
C TYR A 87 -27.44 16.21 8.29
N ALA A 88 -27.32 17.48 7.97
CA ALA A 88 -27.78 18.57 8.82
C ALA A 88 -28.60 19.57 8.02
N VAL A 89 -29.61 20.14 8.63
CA VAL A 89 -30.54 21.05 7.96
C VAL A 89 -30.63 22.35 8.72
N LEU A 90 -30.48 23.46 7.99
CA LEU A 90 -30.84 24.81 8.44
C LEU A 90 -32.14 25.20 7.78
N VAL A 91 -33.15 25.52 8.59
CA VAL A 91 -34.47 25.99 8.13
C VAL A 91 -34.52 27.50 8.34
N ILE A 92 -34.81 28.26 7.28
CA ILE A 92 -34.85 29.73 7.32
C ILE A 92 -36.24 30.22 6.93
N GLY A 93 -36.77 31.13 7.73
CA GLY A 93 -38.08 31.71 7.50
C GLY A 93 -39.18 31.12 8.39
N VAL A 94 -38.81 30.48 9.49
CA VAL A 94 -39.76 29.82 10.40
C VAL A 94 -39.55 30.33 11.83
N GLN A 95 -40.67 30.48 12.53
CA GLN A 95 -40.76 30.73 13.96
C GLN A 95 -41.80 29.80 14.55
N ARG A 96 -41.86 29.70 15.86
CA ARG A 96 -42.93 28.93 16.53
C ARG A 96 -44.33 29.42 16.07
N ASP A 97 -45.18 28.48 15.73
CA ASP A 97 -46.54 28.68 15.25
C ASP A 97 -46.67 29.51 13.94
N SER A 98 -45.54 29.81 13.24
CA SER A 98 -45.58 30.62 12.04
C SER A 98 -44.44 30.31 11.05
N ALA A 99 -44.79 30.08 9.80
CA ALA A 99 -43.88 30.03 8.68
C ALA A 99 -44.03 31.32 7.84
N THR A 100 -43.24 32.34 8.15
CA THR A 100 -43.30 33.64 7.47
C THR A 100 -42.52 33.64 6.14
N GLY A 101 -41.56 32.73 6.01
CA GLY A 101 -40.71 32.58 4.80
C GLY A 101 -39.75 33.73 4.55
N VAL A 102 -38.91 33.56 3.56
CA VAL A 102 -38.03 34.57 2.94
C VAL A 102 -38.58 34.96 1.59
N LEU A 103 -38.19 36.13 1.06
CA LEU A 103 -38.58 36.56 -0.30
C LEU A 103 -38.04 35.60 -1.33
N ARG A 104 -38.86 35.20 -2.28
CA ARG A 104 -38.45 34.46 -3.48
C ARG A 104 -37.52 35.28 -4.36
N GLY A 105 -36.76 34.65 -5.24
CA GLY A 105 -35.99 35.31 -6.28
C GLY A 105 -34.49 35.26 -6.10
N THR A 106 -33.99 34.74 -4.98
CA THR A 106 -32.55 34.48 -4.88
C THR A 106 -32.24 33.09 -5.45
N GLU A 107 -31.48 33.06 -6.56
CA GLU A 107 -31.08 31.82 -7.20
C GLU A 107 -30.05 31.03 -6.35
N ALA A 108 -30.02 29.70 -6.51
CA ALA A 108 -29.11 28.84 -5.75
C ALA A 108 -27.65 29.21 -5.99
N HIS A 109 -27.27 29.46 -7.25
CA HIS A 109 -25.90 29.83 -7.62
C HIS A 109 -25.45 31.18 -7.02
N GLU A 110 -26.38 32.16 -6.90
CA GLU A 110 -26.07 33.43 -6.26
C GLU A 110 -25.78 33.28 -4.75
N LEU A 111 -26.51 32.37 -4.08
CA LEU A 111 -26.24 32.04 -2.70
C LEU A 111 -24.90 31.33 -2.55
N GLU A 112 -24.60 30.36 -3.42
CA GLU A 112 -23.31 29.66 -3.42
C GLU A 112 -22.14 30.62 -3.63
N ASP A 113 -22.23 31.55 -4.57
CA ASP A 113 -21.18 32.54 -4.82
C ASP A 113 -20.94 33.47 -3.61
N ARG A 114 -21.98 33.79 -2.85
CA ARG A 114 -21.87 34.56 -1.60
C ARG A 114 -21.29 33.75 -0.44
N LEU A 115 -21.49 32.42 -0.43
CA LEU A 115 -20.99 31.52 0.61
C LEU A 115 -19.52 31.10 0.35
N ARG A 116 -19.16 30.94 -0.91
CA ARG A 116 -17.80 30.47 -1.33
C ARG A 116 -16.64 31.21 -0.66
N PRO A 117 -16.66 32.54 -0.48
CA PRO A 117 -15.57 33.24 0.21
C PRO A 117 -15.35 32.84 1.66
N TYR A 118 -16.39 32.30 2.34
CA TYR A 118 -16.31 31.84 3.72
C TYR A 118 -15.96 30.37 3.84
N LEU A 119 -16.39 29.54 2.88
CA LEU A 119 -16.29 28.08 2.91
C LEU A 119 -14.99 27.57 2.31
N GLY A 120 -14.38 28.31 1.39
CA GLY A 120 -13.19 27.90 0.65
C GLY A 120 -13.49 26.92 -0.50
N PRO A 121 -12.47 26.66 -1.37
CA PRO A 121 -12.68 25.92 -2.61
C PRO A 121 -12.88 24.41 -2.44
N GLN A 122 -12.46 23.83 -1.33
CA GLN A 122 -12.54 22.39 -1.06
C GLN A 122 -13.75 22.00 -0.19
N PHE A 123 -14.66 22.96 0.07
CA PHE A 123 -15.82 22.67 0.89
C PHE A 123 -16.76 21.66 0.21
N PRO A 124 -17.31 20.66 0.92
CA PRO A 124 -18.18 19.65 0.33
C PRO A 124 -19.48 20.27 -0.23
N ALA A 125 -20.07 19.56 -1.18
CA ALA A 125 -21.35 19.98 -1.74
C ALA A 125 -22.43 20.09 -0.65
N PHE A 126 -23.38 20.99 -0.85
CA PHE A 126 -24.57 21.17 -0.05
C PHE A 126 -25.75 21.48 -0.98
N GLU A 127 -26.97 21.35 -0.48
CA GLU A 127 -28.17 21.48 -1.29
C GLU A 127 -29.11 22.54 -0.71
N PHE A 128 -29.93 23.12 -1.57
CA PHE A 128 -31.01 24.00 -1.21
C PHE A 128 -32.35 23.33 -1.48
N GLY A 129 -33.20 23.25 -0.44
CA GLY A 129 -34.59 22.89 -0.58
C GLY A 129 -35.48 24.11 -0.40
N ARG A 130 -36.63 24.14 -1.06
CA ARG A 130 -37.55 25.28 -1.03
C ARG A 130 -38.99 24.80 -0.91
N ILE A 131 -39.74 25.38 0.01
CA ILE A 131 -41.18 25.16 0.12
C ILE A 131 -41.89 26.49 0.05
N GLY A 132 -42.71 26.69 -0.97
CA GLY A 132 -43.53 27.89 -1.11
C GLY A 132 -44.59 28.01 -0.03
N ILE A 133 -44.71 29.21 0.54
CA ILE A 133 -45.77 29.58 1.50
C ILE A 133 -46.89 30.32 0.75
N ASP A 134 -46.51 31.29 -0.04
CA ASP A 134 -47.38 32.09 -0.89
C ASP A 134 -46.73 32.43 -2.23
N SER A 135 -47.29 33.40 -3.00
CA SER A 135 -46.74 33.82 -4.29
C SER A 135 -45.34 34.40 -4.20
N ASP A 136 -45.00 35.06 -3.11
CA ASP A 136 -43.81 35.89 -2.98
C ASP A 136 -42.81 35.36 -1.93
N ARG A 137 -43.22 34.34 -1.12
CA ARG A 137 -42.44 33.84 -0.01
C ARG A 137 -42.29 32.32 -0.03
N GLU A 138 -41.15 31.88 0.47
CA GLU A 138 -40.80 30.46 0.60
C GLU A 138 -39.98 30.21 1.85
N VAL A 139 -40.06 29.03 2.42
CA VAL A 139 -39.09 28.52 3.41
C VAL A 139 -37.91 27.94 2.69
N LEU A 140 -36.72 28.39 3.07
CA LEU A 140 -35.47 27.91 2.52
C LEU A 140 -34.82 26.89 3.48
N PHE A 141 -34.42 25.75 2.94
CA PHE A 141 -33.67 24.73 3.62
C PHE A 141 -32.24 24.70 3.04
N VAL A 142 -31.26 24.73 3.92
CA VAL A 142 -29.85 24.49 3.54
C VAL A 142 -29.42 23.16 4.11
N ILE A 143 -29.06 22.21 3.26
CA ILE A 143 -28.84 20.83 3.62
C ILE A 143 -27.36 20.51 3.46
N ALA A 144 -26.67 20.33 4.60
CA ALA A 144 -25.28 19.94 4.62
C ALA A 144 -25.15 18.42 4.55
N GLN A 145 -24.20 17.95 3.76
CA GLN A 145 -23.92 16.53 3.61
C GLN A 145 -23.31 15.89 4.87
N PRO A 146 -23.42 14.56 5.01
CA PRO A 146 -22.82 13.82 6.11
C PRO A 146 -21.29 14.00 6.13
N PRO A 147 -20.69 14.30 7.29
CA PRO A 147 -19.25 14.26 7.43
C PRO A 147 -18.73 12.82 7.32
N GLN A 148 -17.54 12.64 6.74
CA GLN A 148 -16.92 11.33 6.53
C GLN A 148 -15.58 11.23 7.25
N ASP A 149 -15.18 10.01 7.61
CA ASP A 149 -13.80 9.74 8.04
C ASP A 149 -12.84 10.02 6.88
N GLY A 150 -11.67 10.61 7.17
CA GLY A 150 -10.73 11.07 6.15
C GLY A 150 -11.02 12.43 5.54
N GLN A 151 -12.20 12.97 5.75
CA GLN A 151 -12.56 14.28 5.24
C GLN A 151 -11.73 15.38 5.91
N ALA A 152 -11.26 16.35 5.12
CA ALA A 152 -10.49 17.50 5.60
C ALA A 152 -11.22 18.28 6.69
N ILE A 153 -10.47 19.02 7.50
CA ILE A 153 -11.02 20.02 8.43
C ILE A 153 -11.32 21.28 7.61
N PHE A 154 -12.50 21.86 7.81
CA PHE A 154 -12.96 23.05 7.09
C PHE A 154 -12.87 24.29 7.99
N PRO A 155 -11.80 25.10 7.90
CA PRO A 155 -11.72 26.39 8.57
C PRO A 155 -12.57 27.42 7.83
N CYS A 156 -12.93 28.50 8.50
CA CYS A 156 -13.53 29.66 7.88
C CYS A 156 -12.45 30.44 7.08
N HIS A 157 -12.73 30.85 5.85
CA HIS A 157 -11.79 31.53 4.96
C HIS A 157 -12.00 33.06 4.89
N LYS A 158 -12.94 33.61 5.64
CA LYS A 158 -13.23 35.04 5.62
C LYS A 158 -13.88 35.48 6.93
N SER A 159 -13.39 36.56 7.50
CA SER A 159 -14.01 37.16 8.67
C SER A 159 -15.28 37.94 8.32
N TYR A 160 -16.20 37.92 9.27
CA TYR A 160 -17.43 38.75 9.26
C TYR A 160 -17.67 39.23 10.71
N GLN A 161 -17.83 40.54 10.87
CA GLN A 161 -18.18 41.17 12.14
C GLN A 161 -19.67 41.45 12.20
N SER A 162 -20.34 40.94 13.24
CA SER A 162 -21.75 41.18 13.55
C SER A 162 -21.84 41.97 14.83
N ASP A 163 -22.93 42.72 15.02
CA ASP A 163 -23.26 43.38 16.28
C ASP A 163 -23.43 42.35 17.41
N ASP A 164 -24.02 41.19 17.12
CA ASP A 164 -23.95 40.04 18.01
C ASP A 164 -22.67 39.22 17.75
N ARG A 165 -21.76 39.21 18.71
CA ARG A 165 -20.53 38.44 18.66
C ARG A 165 -20.74 36.94 18.31
N ARG A 166 -21.91 36.40 18.68
CA ARG A 166 -22.28 35.01 18.41
C ARG A 166 -22.42 34.74 16.90
N ASP A 167 -22.80 35.74 16.12
CA ASP A 167 -22.98 35.64 14.67
C ASP A 167 -21.74 36.01 13.88
N SER A 168 -20.66 36.46 14.54
CA SER A 168 -19.39 36.78 13.89
C SER A 168 -18.63 35.56 13.42
N LEU A 169 -17.85 35.71 12.38
CA LEU A 169 -16.92 34.73 11.82
C LEU A 169 -15.48 35.28 11.88
N GLU A 170 -14.53 34.42 12.20
CA GLU A 170 -13.10 34.73 12.21
C GLU A 170 -12.39 33.87 11.16
N ASP A 171 -11.52 34.52 10.38
CA ASP A 171 -10.70 33.83 9.39
C ASP A 171 -9.77 32.83 10.08
N GLY A 172 -9.66 31.60 9.51
CA GLY A 172 -8.90 30.50 10.08
C GLY A 172 -9.60 29.75 11.23
N ALA A 173 -10.72 30.28 11.78
CA ALA A 173 -11.43 29.59 12.86
C ALA A 173 -12.15 28.33 12.40
N ILE A 174 -12.02 27.25 13.18
CA ILE A 174 -12.73 26.00 12.97
C ILE A 174 -14.04 26.07 13.75
N TYR A 175 -15.17 26.01 13.08
CA TYR A 175 -16.49 25.99 13.71
C TYR A 175 -17.00 24.57 13.85
N VAL A 176 -17.64 24.26 14.98
CA VAL A 176 -18.30 22.97 15.26
C VAL A 176 -19.74 23.18 15.72
N ARG A 177 -20.61 22.29 15.29
CA ARG A 177 -22.01 22.30 15.70
C ARG A 177 -22.15 21.66 17.09
N GLY A 178 -22.65 22.41 18.05
CA GLY A 178 -23.11 21.91 19.35
C GLY A 178 -24.60 21.53 19.32
N THR A 179 -25.20 21.29 20.51
CA THR A 179 -26.60 20.89 20.63
C THR A 179 -27.58 21.99 20.18
N SER A 180 -27.26 23.26 20.38
CA SER A 180 -28.15 24.38 20.07
C SER A 180 -27.43 25.53 19.36
N ASN A 181 -26.14 25.46 19.10
CA ASN A 181 -25.40 26.54 18.47
C ASN A 181 -24.17 26.07 17.72
N THR A 182 -23.71 26.88 16.78
CA THR A 182 -22.43 26.73 16.11
C THR A 182 -21.42 27.70 16.71
N ARG A 183 -20.27 27.20 17.16
CA ARG A 183 -19.24 27.97 17.87
C ARG A 183 -17.84 27.55 17.42
N PRO A 184 -16.81 28.34 17.72
CA PRO A 184 -15.42 27.91 17.53
C PRO A 184 -15.13 26.62 18.30
N ALA A 185 -14.34 25.75 17.67
CA ALA A 185 -13.93 24.47 18.24
C ALA A 185 -13.00 24.67 19.43
N ARG A 186 -13.15 23.85 20.46
CA ARG A 186 -12.20 23.76 21.58
C ARG A 186 -11.04 22.83 21.21
N SER A 187 -9.95 22.90 21.93
CA SER A 187 -8.74 22.09 21.67
C SER A 187 -9.01 20.59 21.53
N GLY A 188 -9.85 20.00 22.41
CA GLY A 188 -10.20 18.58 22.32
C GLY A 188 -11.05 18.22 21.07
N GLU A 189 -11.86 19.16 20.57
CA GLU A 189 -12.64 18.99 19.34
C GLU A 189 -11.73 19.09 18.12
N VAL A 190 -10.75 20.00 18.13
CA VAL A 190 -9.72 20.07 17.07
C VAL A 190 -8.93 18.77 16.99
N LEU A 191 -8.48 18.23 18.13
CA LEU A 191 -7.78 16.94 18.16
C LEU A 191 -8.65 15.80 17.60
N ALA A 192 -9.94 15.77 17.93
CA ALA A 192 -10.87 14.78 17.38
C ALA A 192 -11.09 14.93 15.87
N LEU A 193 -11.03 16.16 15.33
CA LEU A 193 -11.08 16.40 13.89
C LEU A 193 -9.79 15.94 13.20
N VAL A 194 -8.61 16.17 13.80
CA VAL A 194 -7.34 15.63 13.30
C VAL A 194 -7.38 14.11 13.25
N GLU A 195 -7.93 13.48 14.30
CA GLU A 195 -8.10 12.03 14.32
C GLU A 195 -9.10 11.54 13.27
N ARG A 196 -10.18 12.29 12.99
CA ARG A 196 -11.10 12.01 11.87
C ARG A 196 -10.38 11.98 10.53
N VAL A 197 -9.51 12.97 10.25
CA VAL A 197 -8.71 13.02 9.02
C VAL A 197 -7.82 11.80 8.91
N ARG A 198 -7.22 11.36 10.00
CA ARG A 198 -6.35 10.16 10.01
C ARG A 198 -7.12 8.86 9.77
N ARG A 199 -8.34 8.74 10.31
CA ARG A 199 -9.15 7.50 10.22
C ARG A 199 -9.67 7.18 8.83
N GLY A 200 -9.83 8.16 7.98
CA GLY A 200 -10.36 7.95 6.64
C GLY A 200 -9.45 7.21 5.69
N GLY A 201 -8.26 6.86 6.14
CA GLY A 201 -7.22 6.29 5.31
C GLY A 201 -6.86 7.23 4.15
N ARG A 202 -5.60 7.35 3.83
CA ARG A 202 -5.24 7.93 2.53
C ARG A 202 -5.82 7.01 1.45
N PRO A 203 -6.31 7.53 0.31
CA PRO A 203 -6.73 6.68 -0.78
C PRO A 203 -5.59 5.71 -1.13
N PRO A 204 -5.92 4.49 -1.60
CA PRO A 204 -4.91 3.55 -2.06
C PRO A 204 -3.92 4.27 -2.98
N ILE A 205 -2.64 3.94 -2.84
CA ILE A 205 -1.60 4.53 -3.68
C ILE A 205 -1.74 3.94 -5.07
N ASP A 206 -1.75 4.78 -6.10
CA ASP A 206 -1.64 4.32 -7.49
C ASP A 206 -0.18 3.95 -7.77
N LEU A 207 0.12 2.66 -7.57
CA LEU A 207 1.45 2.09 -7.68
C LEU A 207 1.52 1.15 -8.87
N GLU A 208 2.43 1.45 -9.77
CA GLU A 208 2.81 0.55 -10.85
C GLU A 208 4.06 -0.24 -10.42
N VAL A 209 3.92 -1.56 -10.40
CA VAL A 209 4.98 -2.49 -10.04
C VAL A 209 5.28 -3.36 -11.24
N GLN A 210 6.54 -3.42 -11.63
CA GLN A 210 7.03 -4.23 -12.75
C GLN A 210 8.25 -5.04 -12.30
N VAL A 211 8.29 -6.32 -12.66
CA VAL A 211 9.48 -7.15 -12.50
C VAL A 211 10.37 -6.95 -13.73
N ILE A 212 11.64 -6.68 -13.52
CA ILE A 212 12.67 -6.53 -14.55
C ILE A 212 13.61 -7.74 -14.51
N GLY A 213 14.09 -8.16 -15.66
CA GLY A 213 14.79 -9.45 -15.77
C GLY A 213 13.85 -10.65 -15.85
N PRO A 214 14.35 -11.85 -16.10
CA PRO A 214 13.53 -13.05 -16.27
C PRO A 214 13.23 -13.75 -14.93
N ILE A 215 12.05 -14.38 -14.83
CA ILE A 215 11.85 -15.49 -13.90
C ILE A 215 12.25 -16.76 -14.64
N CYS A 216 13.35 -17.36 -14.24
CA CYS A 216 13.97 -18.47 -14.95
C CYS A 216 13.28 -19.80 -14.64
N ARG A 217 13.34 -20.74 -15.61
CA ARG A 217 12.97 -22.15 -15.43
C ARG A 217 14.16 -22.99 -15.81
N VAL A 218 14.66 -23.81 -14.90
CA VAL A 218 15.82 -24.67 -15.12
C VAL A 218 15.43 -26.11 -14.85
N ASP A 219 15.51 -26.94 -15.86
CA ASP A 219 15.16 -28.36 -15.78
C ASP A 219 16.36 -29.22 -15.41
N ARG A 220 16.13 -30.36 -14.80
CA ARG A 220 17.10 -31.42 -14.48
C ARG A 220 18.29 -31.01 -13.59
N VAL A 221 18.12 -29.96 -12.77
CA VAL A 221 19.23 -29.49 -11.92
C VAL A 221 19.75 -30.59 -11.00
N ASP A 222 18.87 -31.28 -10.28
CA ASP A 222 19.25 -32.31 -9.33
C ASP A 222 19.87 -33.54 -10.04
N GLU A 223 19.36 -33.93 -11.22
CA GLU A 223 19.88 -35.04 -12.02
C GLU A 223 21.31 -34.74 -12.51
N VAL A 224 21.55 -33.51 -12.95
CA VAL A 224 22.87 -33.08 -13.43
C VAL A 224 23.85 -33.04 -12.27
N LEU A 225 23.47 -32.49 -11.11
CA LEU A 225 24.31 -32.46 -9.91
C LEU A 225 24.62 -33.89 -9.39
N GLU A 226 23.63 -34.78 -9.43
CA GLU A 226 23.86 -36.18 -9.09
C GLU A 226 24.83 -36.88 -10.07
N SER A 227 24.74 -36.58 -11.36
CA SER A 227 25.62 -37.12 -12.36
C SER A 227 27.08 -36.63 -12.17
N LEU A 228 27.26 -35.35 -11.85
CA LEU A 228 28.59 -34.79 -11.52
C LEU A 228 29.16 -35.46 -10.26
N ARG A 229 28.29 -35.68 -9.26
CA ARG A 229 28.69 -36.36 -8.04
C ARG A 229 29.10 -37.81 -8.27
N CYS A 230 28.37 -38.56 -9.09
CA CYS A 230 28.76 -39.91 -9.47
C CYS A 230 30.10 -39.94 -10.22
N TYR A 231 30.31 -38.97 -11.12
CA TYR A 231 31.56 -38.83 -11.83
C TYR A 231 32.75 -38.56 -10.89
N GLU A 232 32.62 -37.66 -9.93
CA GLU A 232 33.64 -37.34 -8.92
C GLU A 232 33.97 -38.59 -8.08
N GLU A 233 32.93 -39.32 -7.65
CA GLU A 233 33.09 -40.56 -6.88
C GLU A 233 33.85 -41.63 -7.66
N GLU A 234 33.56 -41.81 -8.97
CA GLU A 234 34.26 -42.72 -9.85
C GLU A 234 35.69 -42.30 -10.02
N GLN A 235 35.97 -41.01 -10.34
CA GLN A 235 37.31 -40.48 -10.52
C GLN A 235 38.15 -40.68 -9.25
N PHE A 236 37.59 -40.35 -8.07
CA PHE A 236 38.28 -40.56 -6.81
C PHE A 236 38.55 -42.03 -6.54
N SER A 237 37.66 -42.95 -6.90
CA SER A 237 37.81 -44.40 -6.71
C SER A 237 38.82 -44.99 -7.68
N MET A 238 38.92 -44.45 -8.92
CA MET A 238 39.89 -44.91 -9.95
C MET A 238 41.33 -44.45 -9.71
N GLN A 239 41.50 -43.34 -8.96
CA GLN A 239 42.83 -42.84 -8.62
C GLN A 239 43.52 -43.88 -7.70
N SER A 240 44.15 -44.88 -8.30
CA SER A 240 44.87 -45.92 -7.61
C SER A 240 46.05 -45.33 -6.82
N THR A 241 46.27 -45.83 -5.61
CA THR A 241 47.56 -45.67 -4.90
C THR A 241 48.70 -45.99 -5.88
N PRO A 242 49.76 -45.15 -5.94
CA PRO A 242 50.91 -45.50 -6.73
C PRO A 242 51.41 -46.84 -6.22
N ALA A 243 51.24 -47.89 -7.00
CA ALA A 243 51.89 -49.17 -6.73
C ALA A 243 53.39 -48.90 -6.70
N GLU A 244 54.08 -49.50 -5.73
CA GLU A 244 55.54 -49.63 -5.71
C GLU A 244 56.02 -50.32 -7.01
N ASP A 245 56.14 -49.57 -8.10
CA ASP A 245 56.81 -50.04 -9.29
C ASP A 245 57.97 -49.10 -9.60
N THR A 246 59.08 -49.37 -8.88
CA THR A 246 60.41 -48.93 -9.18
C THR A 246 60.85 -49.62 -10.47
N SER A 247 60.53 -49.07 -11.62
CA SER A 247 61.46 -49.19 -12.82
C SER A 247 60.90 -48.51 -14.07
N ARG A 248 61.67 -47.56 -14.58
CA ARG A 248 61.71 -47.06 -15.97
C ARG A 248 60.70 -45.96 -16.36
N SER A 249 61.12 -44.72 -16.17
CA SER A 249 61.54 -43.86 -17.30
C SER A 249 61.94 -42.47 -16.81
N ALA A 250 63.21 -42.23 -16.72
CA ALA A 250 63.80 -40.90 -16.65
C ALA A 250 63.62 -40.23 -18.00
N LEU A 251 62.69 -39.32 -18.13
CA LEU A 251 62.82 -38.22 -19.12
C LEU A 251 61.65 -37.28 -18.90
N LEU A 252 62.00 -36.02 -18.59
CA LEU A 252 61.21 -34.85 -18.32
C LEU A 252 60.83 -34.66 -16.82
N VAL A 253 61.89 -34.30 -16.08
CA VAL A 253 61.74 -33.67 -14.75
C VAL A 253 61.35 -32.18 -14.97
N LEU A 254 60.08 -31.87 -14.92
CA LEU A 254 59.65 -30.54 -14.54
C LEU A 254 59.74 -30.47 -13.02
N PRO A 255 60.23 -29.36 -12.43
CA PRO A 255 60.43 -29.28 -11.00
C PRO A 255 59.08 -29.25 -10.27
N SER A 256 58.78 -30.38 -9.62
CA SER A 256 57.60 -30.59 -8.73
C SER A 256 57.69 -29.83 -7.40
N SER A 257 58.25 -28.63 -7.41
CA SER A 257 58.41 -27.80 -6.22
C SER A 257 57.28 -26.79 -5.95
N ILE A 258 56.20 -26.84 -6.75
CA ILE A 258 55.03 -25.94 -6.57
C ILE A 258 53.83 -26.69 -5.94
N PHE A 259 53.78 -28.01 -6.04
CA PHE A 259 52.73 -28.81 -5.38
C PHE A 259 53.24 -29.29 -4.03
N GLY A 260 52.64 -28.77 -2.97
CA GLY A 260 52.93 -29.20 -1.59
C GLY A 260 52.90 -30.72 -1.47
N ASN A 261 53.87 -31.30 -0.77
CA ASN A 261 54.06 -32.71 -0.51
C ASN A 261 52.84 -33.27 0.28
N GLN A 262 51.71 -33.51 -0.36
CA GLN A 262 50.62 -34.29 0.23
C GLN A 262 51.04 -35.79 0.15
N LYS A 263 51.25 -36.38 1.32
CA LYS A 263 51.51 -37.81 1.47
C LYS A 263 50.30 -38.54 0.86
N PRO A 264 50.53 -39.57 0.00
CA PRO A 264 49.42 -40.37 -0.54
C PRO A 264 48.58 -40.93 0.61
N LEU A 265 47.25 -40.70 0.53
CA LEU A 265 46.31 -41.19 1.52
C LEU A 265 46.32 -42.73 1.61
N SER A 266 46.28 -43.28 2.81
CA SER A 266 46.13 -44.72 2.95
C SER A 266 44.75 -45.19 2.43
N MET A 267 44.61 -46.49 2.11
CA MET A 267 43.32 -47.05 1.67
C MET A 267 42.20 -46.80 2.71
N GLU A 268 42.52 -46.92 3.98
CA GLU A 268 41.61 -46.70 5.09
C GLU A 268 41.18 -45.23 5.21
N ASP A 269 42.12 -44.29 5.04
CA ASP A 269 41.83 -42.85 5.03
C ASP A 269 40.93 -42.43 3.82
N ARG A 270 41.17 -43.07 2.65
CA ARG A 270 40.37 -42.87 1.45
C ARG A 270 38.92 -43.34 1.62
N GLU A 271 38.76 -44.57 2.17
CA GLU A 271 37.43 -45.12 2.47
C GLU A 271 36.69 -44.25 3.47
N THR A 272 37.39 -43.75 4.47
CA THR A 272 36.82 -42.86 5.51
C THR A 272 36.41 -41.51 4.88
N ALA A 273 37.25 -40.92 4.06
CA ALA A 273 36.94 -39.66 3.34
C ALA A 273 35.69 -39.81 2.44
N LEU A 274 35.65 -40.91 1.68
CA LEU A 274 34.53 -41.19 0.78
C LEU A 274 33.21 -41.41 1.55
N ALA A 275 33.28 -42.14 2.64
CA ALA A 275 32.11 -42.36 3.50
C ALA A 275 31.58 -41.04 4.11
N ALA A 276 32.50 -40.19 4.60
CA ALA A 276 32.13 -38.88 5.13
C ALA A 276 31.50 -38.00 4.06
N TRP A 277 32.07 -37.96 2.87
CA TRP A 277 31.56 -37.17 1.72
C TRP A 277 30.20 -37.71 1.26
N ARG A 278 29.97 -39.03 1.20
CA ARG A 278 28.68 -39.64 0.91
C ARG A 278 27.61 -39.23 1.91
N SER A 279 27.96 -39.14 3.19
CA SER A 279 27.00 -38.75 4.24
C SER A 279 26.46 -37.34 4.11
N LYS A 280 27.17 -36.44 3.42
CA LYS A 280 26.81 -35.05 3.18
C LYS A 280 26.10 -34.82 1.85
N LYS A 281 25.60 -35.87 1.17
CA LYS A 281 25.01 -35.77 -0.17
C LYS A 281 23.96 -34.65 -0.28
N ALA A 282 23.01 -34.56 0.64
CA ALA A 282 21.94 -33.58 0.58
C ALA A 282 22.48 -32.12 0.71
N GLU A 283 23.45 -31.92 1.58
CA GLU A 283 24.09 -30.60 1.78
C GLU A 283 24.86 -30.16 0.53
N HIS A 284 25.67 -31.08 -0.06
CA HIS A 284 26.45 -30.78 -1.26
C HIS A 284 25.55 -30.46 -2.47
N ILE A 285 24.45 -31.22 -2.67
CA ILE A 285 23.51 -30.95 -3.75
C ILE A 285 22.81 -29.59 -3.54
N ALA A 286 22.40 -29.26 -2.32
CA ALA A 286 21.75 -27.96 -2.03
C ALA A 286 22.71 -26.79 -2.31
N LYS A 287 23.95 -26.85 -1.81
CA LYS A 287 24.96 -25.80 -2.06
C LYS A 287 25.33 -25.70 -3.55
N GLY A 288 25.53 -26.84 -4.20
CA GLY A 288 25.84 -26.88 -5.64
C GLY A 288 24.71 -26.29 -6.48
N ARG A 289 23.44 -26.54 -6.10
CA ARG A 289 22.28 -25.97 -6.74
C ARG A 289 22.24 -24.43 -6.58
N GLU A 290 22.44 -23.92 -5.37
CA GLU A 290 22.49 -22.49 -5.09
C GLU A 290 23.58 -21.82 -5.91
N HIS A 291 24.79 -22.38 -5.92
CA HIS A 291 25.92 -21.82 -6.66
C HIS A 291 25.69 -21.87 -8.17
N LEU A 292 25.27 -23.03 -8.73
CA LEU A 292 25.02 -23.18 -10.16
C LEU A 292 23.96 -22.21 -10.67
N LEU A 293 22.85 -22.10 -9.96
CA LEU A 293 21.76 -21.21 -10.37
C LEU A 293 22.10 -19.73 -10.12
N GLY A 294 22.81 -19.41 -9.03
CA GLY A 294 23.23 -18.05 -8.73
C GLY A 294 24.20 -17.47 -9.75
N VAL A 295 25.11 -18.28 -10.32
CA VAL A 295 26.08 -17.85 -11.35
C VAL A 295 25.51 -17.99 -12.76
N GLY A 296 24.73 -19.06 -13.00
CA GLY A 296 24.40 -19.49 -14.37
C GLY A 296 23.11 -18.93 -14.94
N VAL A 297 22.29 -18.22 -14.16
CA VAL A 297 21.05 -17.61 -14.66
C VAL A 297 21.06 -16.10 -14.42
N PRO A 298 20.45 -15.33 -15.33
CA PRO A 298 20.42 -13.88 -15.18
C PRO A 298 19.60 -13.44 -13.99
N GLY A 299 20.04 -12.39 -13.33
CA GLY A 299 19.38 -11.80 -12.18
C GLY A 299 18.09 -11.07 -12.53
N ALA A 300 17.31 -10.83 -11.50
CA ALA A 300 16.01 -10.16 -11.57
C ALA A 300 15.97 -8.96 -10.63
N GLY A 301 15.08 -8.02 -10.93
CA GLY A 301 14.86 -6.84 -10.11
C GLY A 301 13.40 -6.40 -10.16
N VAL A 302 13.09 -5.34 -9.42
CA VAL A 302 11.75 -4.76 -9.35
C VAL A 302 11.84 -3.27 -9.67
N GLN A 303 10.96 -2.82 -10.55
CA GLN A 303 10.76 -1.41 -10.86
C GLN A 303 9.43 -0.95 -10.29
N VAL A 304 9.42 0.24 -9.67
CA VAL A 304 8.26 0.82 -9.01
C VAL A 304 8.06 2.27 -9.42
N VAL A 305 6.82 2.64 -9.73
CA VAL A 305 6.43 4.03 -10.01
C VAL A 305 5.18 4.36 -9.20
N SER A 306 5.25 5.36 -8.35
CA SER A 306 4.05 5.97 -7.76
C SER A 306 3.48 7.02 -8.74
N ARG A 307 2.21 6.89 -9.14
CA ARG A 307 1.59 7.76 -10.14
C ARG A 307 0.96 9.01 -9.55
N ASP A 308 0.51 8.94 -8.32
CA ASP A 308 -0.35 9.96 -7.71
C ASP A 308 0.37 10.82 -6.67
N ARG A 309 1.26 10.26 -5.87
CA ARG A 309 1.85 10.98 -4.74
C ARG A 309 3.21 10.48 -4.27
N PHE A 310 3.85 11.27 -3.42
CA PHE A 310 5.04 10.89 -2.68
C PHE A 310 4.71 9.84 -1.62
N VAL A 311 5.50 8.76 -1.56
CA VAL A 311 5.40 7.68 -0.56
C VAL A 311 6.66 7.71 0.28
N SER A 312 6.51 8.01 1.56
CA SER A 312 7.63 8.13 2.50
C SER A 312 7.95 6.80 3.16
N LYS A 313 9.22 6.42 3.18
CA LYS A 313 9.72 5.18 3.79
C LYS A 313 8.79 3.99 3.48
N PRO A 314 8.60 3.67 2.20
CA PRO A 314 7.75 2.56 1.81
C PRO A 314 8.33 1.24 2.32
N HIS A 315 7.44 0.34 2.71
CA HIS A 315 7.73 -1.07 2.90
C HIS A 315 6.86 -1.83 1.89
N LEU A 316 7.47 -2.23 0.78
CA LEU A 316 6.81 -2.95 -0.31
C LEU A 316 7.28 -4.40 -0.29
N ALA A 317 6.40 -5.31 0.05
CA ALA A 317 6.64 -6.75 0.04
C ALA A 317 6.00 -7.37 -1.21
N LEU A 318 6.81 -8.05 -2.03
CA LEU A 318 6.37 -8.80 -3.20
C LEU A 318 6.49 -10.29 -2.90
N THR A 319 5.44 -11.05 -3.17
CA THR A 319 5.42 -12.50 -3.03
C THR A 319 5.28 -13.13 -4.40
N PHE A 320 6.30 -13.86 -4.84
CA PHE A 320 6.34 -14.62 -6.08
C PHE A 320 5.85 -16.04 -5.81
N HIS A 321 4.64 -16.34 -6.23
CA HIS A 321 4.01 -17.64 -5.92
C HIS A 321 4.67 -18.78 -6.69
N ASN A 322 4.93 -19.87 -6.00
CA ASN A 322 5.59 -21.06 -6.52
C ASN A 322 6.95 -20.79 -7.16
N CYS A 323 7.72 -19.89 -6.54
CA CYS A 323 9.06 -19.51 -6.93
C CYS A 323 10.07 -19.74 -5.80
N GLU A 324 11.32 -19.76 -6.18
CA GLU A 324 12.50 -19.74 -5.32
C GLU A 324 13.35 -18.51 -5.65
N VAL A 325 13.91 -17.87 -4.64
CA VAL A 325 14.87 -16.78 -4.79
C VAL A 325 16.22 -17.22 -4.23
N LEU A 326 17.29 -16.96 -4.99
CA LEU A 326 18.67 -17.25 -4.62
C LEU A 326 19.51 -16.00 -4.84
N ASP A 327 20.67 -15.92 -4.21
CA ASP A 327 21.64 -14.83 -4.45
C ASP A 327 22.11 -14.89 -5.90
N CYS A 328 22.17 -13.73 -6.57
CA CYS A 328 22.86 -13.61 -7.85
C CYS A 328 24.36 -13.52 -7.57
N LEU A 329 25.15 -14.35 -8.21
CA LEU A 329 26.59 -14.40 -8.07
C LEU A 329 27.26 -13.86 -9.33
N ASP A 330 28.43 -13.23 -9.16
CA ASP A 330 29.21 -12.76 -10.31
C ASP A 330 29.62 -13.95 -11.17
N PRO A 331 29.51 -13.90 -12.51
CA PRO A 331 30.05 -14.91 -13.41
C PRO A 331 31.56 -15.20 -13.21
N GLU A 332 32.32 -14.21 -12.75
CA GLU A 332 33.73 -14.39 -12.38
C GLU A 332 33.96 -15.32 -11.17
N ASP A 333 32.91 -15.47 -10.32
CA ASP A 333 32.92 -16.40 -9.18
C ASP A 333 32.56 -17.85 -9.57
N ALA A 334 32.38 -18.11 -10.87
CA ALA A 334 32.09 -19.45 -11.39
C ALA A 334 33.19 -20.45 -11.02
N ASP A 335 32.82 -21.40 -10.16
CA ASP A 335 33.78 -22.40 -9.65
C ASP A 335 33.08 -23.77 -9.62
N ILE A 336 33.61 -24.69 -10.42
CA ILE A 336 33.11 -26.06 -10.51
C ILE A 336 33.21 -26.78 -9.15
N GLU A 337 34.24 -26.48 -8.32
CA GLU A 337 34.41 -27.09 -7.01
C GLU A 337 33.33 -26.60 -6.01
N LYS A 338 32.73 -25.45 -6.26
CA LYS A 338 31.55 -24.96 -5.49
C LYS A 338 30.23 -25.58 -5.98
N VAL A 339 30.15 -25.89 -7.30
CA VAL A 339 29.00 -26.64 -7.86
C VAL A 339 29.02 -28.08 -7.39
N MET A 340 30.20 -28.68 -7.33
CA MET A 340 30.45 -30.06 -6.97
C MET A 340 31.64 -30.14 -6.04
N GLU A 341 31.43 -30.18 -4.71
CA GLU A 341 32.48 -30.26 -3.72
C GLU A 341 33.26 -31.58 -3.87
N PRO A 342 34.61 -31.52 -4.14
CA PRO A 342 35.42 -32.72 -4.29
C PRO A 342 35.52 -33.57 -3.02
N VAL A 343 35.80 -34.87 -3.16
CA VAL A 343 35.89 -35.81 -2.01
C VAL A 343 36.89 -35.35 -0.95
N LEU A 344 38.03 -34.76 -1.40
CA LEU A 344 39.07 -34.26 -0.50
C LEU A 344 38.88 -32.79 -0.07
N GLY A 345 37.74 -32.20 -0.39
CA GLY A 345 37.46 -30.76 -0.17
C GLY A 345 38.10 -29.89 -1.23
N PRO A 346 37.72 -28.60 -1.28
CA PRO A 346 38.18 -27.68 -2.31
C PRO A 346 39.70 -27.48 -2.27
N HIS A 347 40.30 -27.34 -3.44
CA HIS A 347 41.73 -26.99 -3.59
C HIS A 347 41.91 -25.55 -3.12
N VAL A 348 42.39 -25.35 -1.90
CA VAL A 348 42.75 -24.02 -1.40
C VAL A 348 44.18 -23.71 -1.79
N PRO A 349 44.44 -22.83 -2.75
CA PRO A 349 45.81 -22.36 -3.01
C PRO A 349 46.36 -21.71 -1.73
N PHE A 350 47.61 -21.99 -1.35
CA PHE A 350 48.25 -21.52 -0.11
C PHE A 350 48.21 -19.98 0.11
N LEU A 351 47.87 -19.20 -0.92
CA LEU A 351 47.72 -17.75 -0.87
C LEU A 351 46.27 -17.27 -0.76
N ALA A 352 45.25 -18.12 -0.77
CA ALA A 352 43.85 -17.75 -0.79
C ALA A 352 43.18 -17.73 0.62
N ASN A 353 43.96 -17.62 1.70
CA ASN A 353 43.43 -17.47 3.07
C ASN A 353 42.84 -16.06 3.34
N PHE A 354 42.62 -15.26 2.32
CA PHE A 354 41.76 -14.07 2.46
C PHE A 354 40.43 -14.35 1.80
N ASP A 355 39.53 -14.87 2.61
CA ASP A 355 38.13 -14.95 2.25
C ASP A 355 37.59 -13.52 2.00
N HIS A 356 37.62 -13.09 0.74
CA HIS A 356 37.06 -11.82 0.31
C HIS A 356 35.54 -11.76 0.50
N SER A 357 34.87 -12.91 0.63
CA SER A 357 33.44 -12.98 0.91
C SER A 357 33.09 -12.48 2.33
N ALA A 358 34.06 -12.53 3.27
CA ALA A 358 33.90 -12.01 4.62
C ALA A 358 33.96 -10.47 4.71
N ILE A 359 34.34 -9.78 3.61
CA ILE A 359 34.42 -8.31 3.55
C ILE A 359 33.39 -7.76 2.55
N ARG A 360 32.22 -8.37 2.40
CA ARG A 360 31.07 -7.59 1.92
C ARG A 360 30.76 -6.58 3.02
N PRO A 361 30.97 -5.26 2.80
CA PRO A 361 30.48 -4.28 3.74
C PRO A 361 28.97 -4.52 3.83
N VAL A 362 28.50 -4.99 4.96
CA VAL A 362 27.07 -4.97 5.28
C VAL A 362 26.70 -3.48 5.25
N LEU A 363 26.28 -3.01 4.10
CA LEU A 363 25.67 -1.69 3.96
C LEU A 363 24.43 -1.76 4.82
N ARG A 364 24.54 -1.20 6.03
CA ARG A 364 23.51 -1.23 7.08
C ARG A 364 22.14 -0.68 6.65
N ASN A 365 22.00 -0.22 5.40
CA ASN A 365 20.77 0.37 4.84
C ASN A 365 20.53 -0.05 3.38
N TYR A 366 20.88 -1.30 3.00
CA TYR A 366 20.53 -1.76 1.67
C TYR A 366 19.01 -1.92 1.57
N PRO A 367 18.33 -1.30 0.57
CA PRO A 367 16.88 -1.19 0.56
C PRO A 367 16.15 -2.43 0.04
N VAL A 368 16.86 -3.52 -0.27
CA VAL A 368 16.29 -4.75 -0.82
C VAL A 368 16.70 -5.94 0.03
N THR A 369 15.74 -6.77 0.38
CA THR A 369 15.98 -8.06 1.05
C THR A 369 15.11 -9.13 0.42
N TRP A 370 15.57 -10.37 0.43
CA TRP A 370 14.84 -11.51 -0.14
C TRP A 370 14.95 -12.73 0.73
N SER A 371 13.95 -13.59 0.64
CA SER A 371 13.88 -14.83 1.42
C SER A 371 12.87 -15.81 0.81
N ASN A 372 13.06 -17.10 1.07
CA ASN A 372 12.13 -18.14 0.69
C ASN A 372 11.16 -18.47 1.85
N HIS A 373 9.87 -18.52 1.55
CA HIS A 373 8.79 -18.86 2.50
C HIS A 373 7.96 -20.02 1.98
N GLY A 374 8.33 -21.24 2.36
CA GLY A 374 7.67 -22.46 1.88
C GLY A 374 7.86 -22.66 0.38
N SER A 375 6.79 -22.58 -0.40
CA SER A 375 6.83 -22.66 -1.88
C SER A 375 7.10 -21.34 -2.56
N ASP A 376 7.03 -20.23 -1.84
CA ASP A 376 7.02 -18.88 -2.40
C ASP A 376 8.32 -18.14 -2.07
N ALA A 377 8.71 -17.26 -2.98
CA ALA A 377 9.81 -16.31 -2.77
C ALA A 377 9.24 -14.94 -2.39
N GLN A 378 9.87 -14.26 -1.45
CA GLN A 378 9.54 -12.90 -1.06
C GLN A 378 10.71 -11.95 -1.28
N VAL A 379 10.41 -10.81 -1.89
CA VAL A 379 11.34 -9.68 -2.04
C VAL A 379 10.72 -8.47 -1.34
N VAL A 380 11.47 -7.83 -0.45
CA VAL A 380 11.02 -6.66 0.31
C VAL A 380 11.87 -5.45 -0.03
N LEU A 381 11.21 -4.37 -0.42
CA LEU A 381 11.82 -3.10 -0.79
C LEU A 381 11.53 -2.06 0.30
N THR A 382 12.59 -1.43 0.82
CA THR A 382 12.52 -0.41 1.87
C THR A 382 13.34 0.85 1.53
N PRO A 383 13.15 1.46 0.34
CA PRO A 383 13.87 2.69 0.01
C PRO A 383 13.39 3.88 0.86
N GLU A 384 14.11 5.00 0.82
CA GLU A 384 13.72 6.21 1.56
C GLU A 384 12.37 6.78 1.08
N ALA A 385 12.09 6.70 -0.22
CA ALA A 385 10.85 7.18 -0.80
C ALA A 385 10.59 6.65 -2.21
N PHE A 386 9.30 6.55 -2.60
CA PHE A 386 8.91 6.59 -4.00
C PHE A 386 8.42 8.00 -4.33
N ARG A 387 9.04 8.63 -5.31
CA ARG A 387 8.67 9.97 -5.78
C ARG A 387 7.63 9.88 -6.89
N PRO A 388 6.65 10.81 -6.95
CA PRO A 388 5.62 10.78 -7.98
C PRO A 388 6.22 10.81 -9.39
N ASN A 389 5.79 9.86 -10.22
CA ASN A 389 6.22 9.73 -11.63
C ASN A 389 7.74 9.56 -11.84
N VAL A 390 8.48 9.22 -10.80
CA VAL A 390 9.90 8.89 -10.88
C VAL A 390 10.05 7.39 -10.71
N VAL A 391 10.74 6.76 -11.65
CA VAL A 391 11.06 5.33 -11.60
C VAL A 391 12.07 5.09 -10.49
N TRP A 392 11.75 4.18 -9.60
CA TRP A 392 12.68 3.54 -8.69
C TRP A 392 12.89 2.10 -9.14
N ALA A 393 14.12 1.61 -9.15
CA ALA A 393 14.42 0.23 -9.51
C ALA A 393 15.45 -0.36 -8.54
N SER A 394 15.29 -1.64 -8.20
CA SER A 394 16.32 -2.42 -7.54
C SER A 394 17.42 -2.81 -8.53
N ASP A 395 18.57 -3.17 -8.00
CA ASP A 395 19.62 -3.76 -8.82
C ASP A 395 19.18 -5.13 -9.35
N GLN A 396 19.63 -5.51 -10.54
CA GLN A 396 19.35 -6.83 -11.13
C GLN A 396 20.39 -7.88 -10.73
N ASP A 397 21.52 -7.44 -10.19
CA ASP A 397 22.63 -8.32 -9.80
C ASP A 397 22.51 -8.81 -8.34
N ASP A 398 21.36 -8.58 -7.69
CA ASP A 398 21.14 -8.95 -6.30
C ASP A 398 20.67 -10.38 -6.12
N TYR A 399 19.70 -10.80 -6.90
CA TYR A 399 19.05 -12.11 -6.77
C TYR A 399 18.55 -12.65 -8.12
N VAL A 400 18.41 -13.96 -8.17
CA VAL A 400 17.77 -14.68 -9.26
C VAL A 400 16.43 -15.25 -8.83
N LEU A 401 15.46 -15.31 -9.73
CA LEU A 401 14.14 -15.87 -9.50
C LEU A 401 13.95 -17.14 -10.34
N ILE A 402 13.62 -18.24 -9.66
CA ILE A 402 13.42 -19.55 -10.31
C ILE A 402 11.98 -19.99 -10.08
N ALA A 403 11.24 -20.20 -11.17
CA ALA A 403 9.91 -20.81 -11.08
C ALA A 403 10.04 -22.32 -10.83
N ARG A 404 9.30 -22.82 -9.81
CA ARG A 404 9.30 -24.25 -9.46
C ARG A 404 8.51 -25.10 -10.44
N ASP A 405 7.50 -24.51 -11.09
CA ASP A 405 6.73 -25.18 -12.15
C ASP A 405 7.38 -24.93 -13.51
N LEU A 406 8.00 -25.97 -14.06
CA LEU A 406 8.67 -25.91 -15.35
C LEU A 406 7.70 -25.67 -16.54
N GLN A 407 6.40 -25.90 -16.35
CA GLN A 407 5.37 -25.72 -17.39
C GLN A 407 4.68 -24.35 -17.27
N ALA A 408 4.89 -23.61 -16.18
CA ALA A 408 4.27 -22.32 -15.99
C ALA A 408 4.75 -21.31 -17.06
N SER A 409 3.83 -20.75 -17.81
CA SER A 409 4.12 -19.68 -18.78
C SER A 409 4.22 -18.29 -18.13
N ALA A 410 3.74 -18.17 -16.90
CA ALA A 410 3.82 -16.95 -16.09
C ALA A 410 3.68 -17.30 -14.61
N VAL A 411 4.21 -16.42 -13.77
CA VAL A 411 4.12 -16.46 -12.32
C VAL A 411 3.19 -15.34 -11.84
N GLU A 412 2.35 -15.65 -10.87
CA GLU A 412 1.54 -14.66 -10.16
C GLU A 412 2.37 -14.04 -9.04
N VAL A 413 2.36 -12.72 -8.98
CA VAL A 413 3.08 -11.94 -7.98
C VAL A 413 2.09 -11.04 -7.27
N SER A 414 1.88 -11.27 -5.99
CA SER A 414 1.11 -10.37 -5.13
C SER A 414 2.03 -9.42 -4.40
N TRP A 415 1.57 -8.18 -4.17
CA TRP A 415 2.35 -7.21 -3.43
C TRP A 415 1.51 -6.41 -2.42
N GLU A 416 2.15 -6.04 -1.34
CA GLU A 416 1.58 -5.20 -0.28
C GLU A 416 2.52 -4.04 0.02
N LEU A 417 1.95 -2.82 0.01
CA LEU A 417 2.67 -1.60 0.34
C LEU A 417 2.10 -0.96 1.60
N THR A 418 2.97 -0.63 2.54
CA THR A 418 2.72 0.29 3.65
C THR A 418 3.67 1.47 3.58
N GLU A 419 3.31 2.60 4.18
CA GLU A 419 4.15 3.80 4.26
C GLU A 419 4.23 4.32 5.69
N ASP A 420 5.30 5.04 6.00
CA ASP A 420 5.49 5.65 7.32
C ASP A 420 4.34 6.62 7.66
N GLY A 421 3.79 6.49 8.86
CA GLY A 421 2.69 7.32 9.36
C GLY A 421 1.32 6.99 8.76
N SER A 422 1.13 5.83 8.12
CA SER A 422 -0.16 5.36 7.59
C SER A 422 -0.42 3.91 7.98
N ASP A 423 -1.63 3.64 8.49
CA ASP A 423 -2.10 2.27 8.77
C ASP A 423 -2.75 1.61 7.53
N THR A 424 -2.75 2.33 6.39
CA THR A 424 -3.37 1.84 5.16
C THR A 424 -2.42 0.91 4.42
N VAL A 425 -2.89 -0.29 4.07
CA VAL A 425 -2.18 -1.24 3.22
C VAL A 425 -2.75 -1.15 1.80
N THR A 426 -1.90 -0.80 0.84
CA THR A 426 -2.24 -0.88 -0.59
C THR A 426 -1.79 -2.23 -1.13
N ARG A 427 -2.63 -2.90 -1.90
CA ARG A 427 -2.37 -4.23 -2.46
C ARG A 427 -2.57 -4.24 -3.95
N GLY A 428 -1.85 -5.13 -4.61
CA GLY A 428 -2.04 -5.40 -6.03
C GLY A 428 -1.43 -6.74 -6.44
N GLU A 429 -1.66 -7.08 -7.69
CA GLU A 429 -1.19 -8.32 -8.30
C GLU A 429 -0.61 -8.01 -9.68
N VAL A 430 0.44 -8.74 -10.05
CA VAL A 430 1.07 -8.65 -11.37
C VAL A 430 1.32 -10.06 -11.86
N ARG A 431 1.06 -10.30 -13.13
CA ARG A 431 1.38 -11.56 -13.78
C ARG A 431 2.63 -11.39 -14.63
N VAL A 432 3.71 -12.10 -14.27
CA VAL A 432 5.02 -11.98 -14.90
C VAL A 432 5.29 -13.20 -15.77
N PRO A 433 5.57 -13.02 -17.07
CA PRO A 433 5.91 -14.14 -17.94
C PRO A 433 7.23 -14.78 -17.49
N THR A 434 7.31 -16.11 -17.57
CA THR A 434 8.53 -16.85 -17.30
C THR A 434 9.46 -16.84 -18.53
N GLY A 435 10.76 -16.90 -18.27
CA GLY A 435 11.77 -17.11 -19.32
C GLY A 435 11.63 -18.49 -20.01
N ARG A 436 12.45 -18.72 -21.04
CA ARG A 436 12.55 -20.05 -21.67
C ARG A 436 13.06 -21.06 -20.64
N CYS A 437 12.51 -22.28 -20.67
CA CYS A 437 13.07 -23.37 -19.87
C CYS A 437 14.44 -23.79 -20.43
N THR A 438 15.46 -23.76 -19.59
CA THR A 438 16.85 -24.09 -19.93
C THR A 438 17.22 -25.40 -19.22
N ASP A 439 17.99 -26.25 -19.89
CA ASP A 439 18.53 -27.44 -19.28
C ASP A 439 19.73 -27.12 -18.39
N ALA A 440 19.82 -27.69 -17.21
CA ALA A 440 20.92 -27.46 -16.29
C ALA A 440 22.31 -27.83 -16.89
N ALA A 441 22.35 -28.80 -17.79
CA ALA A 441 23.59 -29.14 -18.48
C ALA A 441 24.07 -28.03 -19.43
N ASP A 442 23.14 -27.27 -20.03
CA ASP A 442 23.48 -26.11 -20.85
C ASP A 442 23.92 -24.92 -19.99
N VAL A 443 23.28 -24.75 -18.80
CA VAL A 443 23.73 -23.76 -17.81
C VAL A 443 25.17 -24.01 -17.37
N ILE A 444 25.50 -25.27 -17.03
CA ILE A 444 26.90 -25.64 -16.67
C ILE A 444 27.87 -25.34 -17.81
N LYS A 445 27.52 -25.67 -19.04
CA LYS A 445 28.40 -25.38 -20.20
C LYS A 445 28.65 -23.89 -20.38
N SER A 446 27.62 -23.05 -20.25
CA SER A 446 27.79 -21.60 -20.37
C SER A 446 28.67 -21.02 -19.26
N VAL A 447 28.55 -21.54 -18.02
CA VAL A 447 29.37 -21.11 -16.88
C VAL A 447 30.81 -21.54 -16.97
N LEU A 448 31.10 -22.71 -17.56
CA LEU A 448 32.45 -23.30 -17.54
C LEU A 448 33.23 -23.14 -18.88
N VAL A 449 32.54 -22.93 -20.02
CA VAL A 449 33.18 -22.89 -21.34
C VAL A 449 33.52 -21.45 -21.74
N ASP A 450 32.79 -20.44 -21.28
CA ASP A 450 33.11 -19.03 -21.57
C ASP A 450 34.43 -18.55 -20.89
N VAL A 451 34.92 -19.28 -19.88
CA VAL A 451 36.22 -18.96 -19.23
C VAL A 451 37.42 -19.32 -20.06
N ASP A 452 37.30 -20.25 -21.01
CA ASP A 452 38.44 -20.73 -21.84
C ASP A 452 38.64 -19.93 -23.17
N GLU A 453 37.67 -19.15 -23.64
CA GLU A 453 37.83 -18.37 -24.89
C GLU A 453 38.57 -17.03 -24.69
N ASP A 454 38.60 -16.46 -23.47
CA ASP A 454 39.35 -15.23 -23.19
C ASP A 454 40.87 -15.46 -22.90
N LEU A 455 41.37 -16.70 -22.94
CA LEU A 455 42.76 -17.07 -22.71
C LEU A 455 43.51 -17.52 -23.97
N SER A 456 42.95 -17.34 -25.18
CA SER A 456 43.60 -17.73 -26.43
C SER A 456 44.01 -16.55 -27.33
#